data_5da641fe268bb7a1eac891eb356083a1
#
_entry.id   5da641fe268bb7a1eac891eb356083a1
#
_cell.length_a   1.000
_cell.length_b   1.000
_cell.length_c   1.000
_cell.angle_alpha   90.00
_cell.angle_beta   90.00
_cell.angle_gamma   90.00
#
_symmetry.space_group_name_H-M   'P 1'
#
loop_
_entity.id
_entity.type
_entity.pdbx_description
1 polymer ?
#
loop_
_entity_poly.entity_id
_entity_poly.type
_entity_poly.pdbx_seq_one_letter_code
_entity_poly.pdbx_strand_id
1 'polypeptide(L)'
;MDILYVIIGKLALYKKRIFHIIPIFILFGILLFLRLEVKADVWNDAEEYYNTYGNSAVFNPSSKTNGNIYFCSAGNSSASGTKYKTVGYKVSVKNDFGNIIETSYFKFYGQYMYPVSVKKAGGKEYILNRITLKSFKNKLSTNTQEAISSGKCTITLDACMTLKVNGVDKGGMNDNGQTWGKVYDTYTGIANAAGWSDSALSSLHSYYGKTVSGLFHRIEVEKSTGISGVSGGGNYCYGTLAKISATIQNGYSFQNWNNDGNMNISTYSFWVNSSGKYTAYAQAQSVEVKFWKNAGEDGNDCKTMTYVYGGVNQSFPTVDWKRKGYHMTGWANIPDAVNAGYEQEYGISDSWIMASMPSKDIYAVWNENQYTIEYDTGISVKVKYSDTVRLPEQHMCIGWLPGEKYPDVRYLPGEEIKVAQLCELMGIDYADNAVIPLYALWEHEPTIQAKDMFFSVKQAHDGMITENLIGSMIFATDVEDGDIAFGNNQTNYLILRNFDDKRIKESVDKAVMDILIEAKDSYGNVTQKTITLTFKDTTIKDSTESFGKIRFISEKYYGKNKAGGLMENSRWLNDPEFNSLLRQALAI
;
A
#
# COMPACT_ATOMS: atom_id res chain seq x y z
N MET A 1 33.21 -54.60 -28.23
CA MET A 1 33.02 -53.78 -27.02
C MET A 1 31.61 -53.17 -26.91
N ASP A 2 30.84 -53.10 -27.97
CA ASP A 2 29.51 -52.45 -27.98
C ASP A 2 28.35 -53.26 -27.37
N ILE A 3 28.47 -54.58 -27.34
CA ILE A 3 27.44 -55.44 -26.73
C ILE A 3 27.46 -55.35 -25.18
N LEU A 4 28.62 -55.12 -24.61
CA LEU A 4 28.78 -55.01 -23.14
C LEU A 4 28.18 -53.69 -22.60
N TYR A 5 28.25 -52.61 -23.39
CA TYR A 5 27.63 -51.31 -23.03
C TYR A 5 26.10 -51.33 -23.07
N VAL A 6 25.53 -52.09 -24.02
CA VAL A 6 24.06 -52.24 -24.11
C VAL A 6 23.51 -53.09 -22.98
N ILE A 7 24.25 -54.10 -22.53
CA ILE A 7 23.84 -54.94 -21.40
C ILE A 7 23.97 -54.18 -20.06
N ILE A 8 25.05 -53.42 -19.87
CA ILE A 8 25.23 -52.60 -18.68
C ILE A 8 24.19 -51.45 -18.61
N GLY A 9 23.87 -50.83 -19.77
CA GLY A 9 22.83 -49.80 -19.85
C GLY A 9 21.43 -50.33 -19.53
N LYS A 10 21.11 -51.54 -20.01
CA LYS A 10 19.84 -52.21 -19.69
C LYS A 10 19.76 -52.67 -18.22
N LEU A 11 20.86 -53.14 -17.63
CA LEU A 11 20.91 -53.49 -16.22
C LEU A 11 20.80 -52.25 -15.32
N ALA A 12 21.37 -51.11 -15.71
CA ALA A 12 21.23 -49.83 -14.96
C ALA A 12 19.79 -49.30 -15.00
N LEU A 13 19.09 -49.44 -16.14
CA LEU A 13 17.67 -49.09 -16.26
C LEU A 13 16.76 -50.05 -15.49
N TYR A 14 17.12 -51.35 -15.42
CA TYR A 14 16.39 -52.33 -14.58
C TYR A 14 16.62 -52.07 -13.08
N LYS A 15 17.86 -51.75 -12.67
CA LYS A 15 18.15 -51.35 -11.28
C LYS A 15 17.37 -50.09 -10.86
N LYS A 16 17.26 -49.09 -11.73
CA LYS A 16 16.50 -47.87 -11.44
C LYS A 16 14.99 -48.12 -11.34
N ARG A 17 14.42 -49.05 -12.12
CA ARG A 17 13.00 -49.46 -11.99
C ARG A 17 12.73 -50.34 -10.77
N ILE A 18 13.65 -51.24 -10.43
CA ILE A 18 13.54 -52.09 -9.23
C ILE A 18 13.63 -51.23 -7.94
N PHE A 19 14.49 -50.20 -7.90
CA PHE A 19 14.59 -49.30 -6.75
C PHE A 19 13.36 -48.43 -6.49
N HIS A 20 12.50 -48.23 -7.51
CA HIS A 20 11.25 -47.49 -7.34
C HIS A 20 10.04 -48.41 -7.07
N ILE A 21 10.15 -49.70 -7.40
CA ILE A 21 9.08 -50.68 -7.20
C ILE A 21 9.19 -51.34 -5.82
N ILE A 22 10.39 -51.56 -5.31
CA ILE A 22 10.63 -52.12 -3.95
C ILE A 22 10.04 -51.25 -2.84
N PRO A 23 10.18 -49.89 -2.81
CA PRO A 23 9.51 -49.08 -1.80
C PRO A 23 7.99 -49.12 -1.91
N ILE A 24 7.44 -49.27 -3.14
CA ILE A 24 5.99 -49.36 -3.34
C ILE A 24 5.47 -50.70 -2.82
N PHE A 25 6.17 -51.81 -3.07
CA PHE A 25 5.80 -53.11 -2.50
C PHE A 25 6.03 -53.20 -1.00
N ILE A 26 7.07 -52.57 -0.48
CA ILE A 26 7.30 -52.45 0.97
C ILE A 26 6.22 -51.57 1.58
N LEU A 27 5.86 -50.42 0.97
CA LEU A 27 4.77 -49.56 1.42
C LEU A 27 3.41 -50.26 1.33
N PHE A 28 3.16 -51.02 0.26
CA PHE A 28 1.95 -51.85 0.11
C PHE A 28 1.95 -53.04 1.08
N GLY A 29 3.11 -53.67 1.34
CA GLY A 29 3.29 -54.68 2.36
C GLY A 29 3.08 -54.13 3.76
N ILE A 30 3.63 -52.95 4.05
CA ILE A 30 3.43 -52.25 5.33
C ILE A 30 1.95 -51.81 5.45
N LEU A 31 1.32 -51.28 4.37
CA LEU A 31 -0.11 -50.95 4.36
C LEU A 31 -0.99 -52.20 4.46
N LEU A 32 -0.57 -53.34 3.90
CA LEU A 32 -1.29 -54.61 4.06
C LEU A 32 -1.05 -55.21 5.47
N PHE A 33 0.17 -55.11 6.00
CA PHE A 33 0.46 -55.46 7.41
C PHE A 33 -0.25 -54.51 8.39
N LEU A 34 -0.29 -53.21 8.11
CA LEU A 34 -1.09 -52.27 8.91
C LEU A 34 -2.60 -52.51 8.77
N ARG A 35 -3.07 -53.06 7.64
CA ARG A 35 -4.46 -53.56 7.50
C ARG A 35 -4.68 -54.93 8.16
N LEU A 36 -3.65 -55.69 8.38
CA LEU A 36 -3.76 -57.00 9.01
C LEU A 36 -3.59 -56.95 10.54
N GLU A 37 -3.06 -55.85 11.10
CA GLU A 37 -2.91 -55.69 12.55
C GLU A 37 -4.04 -54.93 13.24
N VAL A 38 -5.11 -54.61 12.56
CA VAL A 38 -6.36 -54.18 13.22
C VAL A 38 -7.40 -55.28 13.09
N LYS A 39 -7.04 -56.52 13.23
CA LYS A 39 -7.95 -57.45 13.89
C LYS A 39 -7.88 -57.11 15.37
N ALA A 40 -8.80 -56.30 15.81
CA ALA A 40 -9.10 -56.19 17.20
C ALA A 40 -9.06 -57.58 17.79
N ASP A 41 -8.37 -57.68 18.90
CA ASP A 41 -8.42 -58.85 19.75
C ASP A 41 -9.87 -58.98 20.24
N VAL A 42 -10.66 -59.53 19.36
CA VAL A 42 -12.07 -59.83 19.66
C VAL A 42 -11.99 -61.09 20.49
N TRP A 43 -12.48 -61.04 21.70
CA TRP A 43 -12.57 -62.25 22.49
C TRP A 43 -13.38 -63.28 21.71
N ASN A 44 -12.66 -64.29 21.30
CA ASN A 44 -13.25 -65.38 20.56
C ASN A 44 -13.96 -66.39 21.47
N ASP A 45 -13.72 -66.27 22.76
CA ASP A 45 -14.25 -67.21 23.76
C ASP A 45 -15.08 -66.46 24.82
N ALA A 46 -16.35 -66.80 24.88
CA ALA A 46 -17.27 -66.21 25.83
C ALA A 46 -16.93 -66.58 27.27
N GLU A 47 -16.22 -67.70 27.50
CA GLU A 47 -15.78 -68.09 28.81
C GLU A 47 -14.59 -67.23 29.29
N GLU A 48 -13.64 -66.96 28.42
CA GLU A 48 -12.54 -66.04 28.74
C GLU A 48 -13.06 -64.66 29.13
N TYR A 49 -14.00 -64.15 28.37
CA TYR A 49 -14.66 -62.90 28.72
C TYR A 49 -15.38 -62.95 30.05
N TYR A 50 -16.15 -64.02 30.29
CA TYR A 50 -16.87 -64.21 31.54
C TYR A 50 -15.95 -64.33 32.72
N ASN A 51 -14.85 -65.10 32.60
CA ASN A 51 -13.88 -65.26 33.65
C ASN A 51 -13.15 -63.95 33.96
N THR A 52 -12.96 -63.09 32.95
CA THR A 52 -12.28 -61.80 33.14
C THR A 52 -13.22 -60.72 33.69
N TYR A 53 -14.44 -60.67 33.19
CA TYR A 53 -15.35 -59.54 33.44
C TYR A 53 -16.67 -59.97 34.10
N GLY A 54 -16.92 -61.24 34.24
CA GLY A 54 -18.20 -61.77 34.72
C GLY A 54 -19.36 -61.38 33.81
N ASN A 55 -20.48 -61.05 34.40
CA ASN A 55 -21.65 -60.56 33.63
C ASN A 55 -21.61 -59.06 33.34
N SER A 56 -20.49 -58.42 33.46
CA SER A 56 -20.40 -56.99 33.25
C SER A 56 -20.17 -56.65 31.78
N ALA A 57 -20.73 -55.50 31.37
CA ALA A 57 -20.45 -54.95 30.06
C ALA A 57 -19.11 -54.24 30.04
N VAL A 58 -18.38 -54.36 28.93
CA VAL A 58 -17.17 -53.58 28.68
C VAL A 58 -17.50 -52.45 27.73
N PHE A 59 -17.46 -51.26 28.27
CA PHE A 59 -17.72 -50.02 27.51
C PHE A 59 -16.45 -49.28 27.13
N ASN A 60 -15.29 -49.64 27.72
CA ASN A 60 -14.07 -48.97 27.42
C ASN A 60 -13.61 -49.33 25.99
N PRO A 61 -13.47 -48.34 25.08
CA PRO A 61 -13.00 -48.57 23.73
C PRO A 61 -11.48 -48.80 23.69
N SER A 62 -11.04 -49.86 24.37
CA SER A 62 -9.66 -50.29 24.32
C SER A 62 -9.33 -50.95 22.97
N SER A 63 -8.04 -51.25 22.75
CA SER A 63 -7.62 -52.05 21.59
C SER A 63 -8.31 -53.39 21.50
N LYS A 64 -8.69 -53.97 22.62
CA LYS A 64 -9.44 -55.22 22.67
C LYS A 64 -10.92 -55.10 22.24
N THR A 65 -11.55 -53.96 22.47
CA THR A 65 -12.97 -53.76 22.07
C THR A 65 -13.13 -53.21 20.66
N ASN A 66 -12.10 -52.68 20.07
CA ASN A 66 -12.09 -52.15 18.70
C ASN A 66 -13.35 -51.30 18.39
N GLY A 67 -13.70 -50.40 19.26
CA GLY A 67 -14.84 -49.53 19.08
C GLY A 67 -16.19 -50.22 19.21
N ASN A 68 -16.27 -51.36 19.85
CA ASN A 68 -17.50 -52.09 20.15
C ASN A 68 -17.77 -52.14 21.67
N ILE A 69 -19.03 -52.39 22.02
CA ILE A 69 -19.44 -52.74 23.38
C ILE A 69 -19.60 -54.24 23.42
N TYR A 70 -18.88 -54.91 24.30
CA TYR A 70 -19.00 -56.32 24.54
C TYR A 70 -19.62 -56.57 25.92
N PHE A 71 -20.46 -57.59 26.00
CA PHE A 71 -21.01 -58.05 27.26
C PHE A 71 -21.37 -59.53 27.15
N CYS A 72 -21.23 -60.21 28.27
CA CYS A 72 -21.63 -61.61 28.39
C CYS A 72 -23.01 -61.77 29.01
N SER A 73 -23.79 -62.64 28.46
CA SER A 73 -25.06 -63.03 29.03
C SER A 73 -25.10 -64.51 29.29
N ALA A 74 -25.79 -64.91 30.37
CA ALA A 74 -26.16 -66.29 30.50
C ALA A 74 -27.18 -66.65 29.43
N GLY A 75 -26.99 -67.78 28.82
CA GLY A 75 -27.92 -68.34 27.84
C GLY A 75 -29.19 -68.89 28.44
N ASN A 76 -29.91 -69.60 27.65
CA ASN A 76 -31.20 -70.18 28.05
C ASN A 76 -31.06 -71.21 29.20
N SER A 77 -31.95 -71.12 30.15
CA SER A 77 -32.08 -72.10 31.19
C SER A 77 -33.51 -72.68 31.15
N SER A 78 -33.69 -73.84 31.68
CA SER A 78 -34.98 -74.47 31.74
C SER A 78 -35.23 -75.00 33.16
N ALA A 79 -36.44 -74.72 33.65
CA ALA A 79 -37.02 -75.41 34.77
C ALA A 79 -38.27 -76.13 34.27
N SER A 80 -38.45 -77.40 34.71
CA SER A 80 -39.49 -78.33 34.34
C SER A 80 -40.59 -77.85 33.33
N GLY A 81 -40.24 -77.97 32.02
CA GLY A 81 -41.15 -77.67 30.90
C GLY A 81 -41.33 -76.23 30.48
N THR A 82 -40.91 -75.28 31.27
CA THR A 82 -40.90 -73.86 30.97
C THR A 82 -39.44 -73.39 30.79
N LYS A 83 -39.22 -72.72 29.68
CA LYS A 83 -37.92 -72.14 29.36
C LYS A 83 -38.07 -70.65 29.25
N TYR A 84 -37.05 -69.91 29.54
CA TYR A 84 -36.92 -68.51 29.14
C TYR A 84 -36.02 -68.35 27.91
N LYS A 85 -36.23 -67.26 27.22
CA LYS A 85 -35.42 -66.89 26.07
C LYS A 85 -35.10 -65.40 26.17
N THR A 86 -33.83 -65.07 26.01
CA THR A 86 -33.42 -63.67 25.87
C THR A 86 -33.83 -63.19 24.47
N VAL A 87 -34.65 -62.15 24.41
CA VAL A 87 -35.17 -61.59 23.17
C VAL A 87 -34.46 -60.29 22.76
N GLY A 88 -33.74 -59.68 23.70
CA GLY A 88 -32.97 -58.45 23.48
C GLY A 88 -32.41 -57.90 24.78
N TYR A 89 -31.99 -56.66 24.68
CA TYR A 89 -31.47 -55.89 25.83
C TYR A 89 -32.09 -54.51 25.82
N LYS A 90 -32.42 -54.05 27.04
CA LYS A 90 -32.77 -52.69 27.36
C LYS A 90 -31.51 -51.99 27.78
N VAL A 91 -31.13 -50.95 27.08
CA VAL A 91 -30.00 -50.09 27.39
C VAL A 91 -30.55 -48.82 27.98
N SER A 92 -30.25 -48.54 29.23
CA SER A 92 -30.67 -47.28 29.87
C SER A 92 -29.45 -46.42 30.15
N VAL A 93 -29.51 -45.16 29.77
CA VAL A 93 -28.48 -44.15 30.06
C VAL A 93 -28.98 -43.32 31.24
N LYS A 94 -28.18 -43.26 32.29
CA LYS A 94 -28.45 -42.49 33.52
C LYS A 94 -27.47 -41.32 33.60
N ASN A 95 -27.95 -40.18 34.05
CA ASN A 95 -27.10 -39.02 34.37
C ASN A 95 -26.38 -39.21 35.71
N ASP A 96 -25.59 -38.23 36.10
CA ASP A 96 -24.81 -38.22 37.38
C ASP A 96 -25.72 -38.36 38.62
N PHE A 97 -27.00 -37.96 38.51
CA PHE A 97 -27.98 -38.06 39.60
C PHE A 97 -28.70 -39.41 39.64
N GLY A 98 -28.34 -40.33 38.74
CA GLY A 98 -28.94 -41.66 38.65
C GLY A 98 -30.29 -41.69 37.90
N ASN A 99 -30.73 -40.58 37.37
CA ASN A 99 -31.99 -40.52 36.61
C ASN A 99 -31.78 -41.05 35.18
N ILE A 100 -32.68 -41.88 34.71
CA ILE A 100 -32.68 -42.38 33.34
C ILE A 100 -33.03 -41.20 32.41
N ILE A 101 -32.10 -40.86 31.53
CA ILE A 101 -32.27 -39.81 30.51
C ILE A 101 -32.74 -40.37 29.17
N GLU A 102 -32.37 -41.62 28.88
CA GLU A 102 -32.83 -42.32 27.68
C GLU A 102 -32.82 -43.84 27.88
N THR A 103 -33.68 -44.51 27.16
CA THR A 103 -33.75 -45.97 27.08
C THR A 103 -33.88 -46.40 25.63
N SER A 104 -33.01 -47.32 25.21
CA SER A 104 -33.03 -47.92 23.87
C SER A 104 -33.05 -49.43 23.97
N TYR A 105 -33.71 -50.08 23.04
CA TYR A 105 -33.85 -51.54 22.99
C TYR A 105 -33.11 -52.10 21.78
N PHE A 106 -32.43 -53.22 22.00
CA PHE A 106 -31.67 -53.93 20.97
C PHE A 106 -32.13 -55.38 20.94
N LYS A 107 -32.64 -55.78 19.79
CA LYS A 107 -33.10 -57.16 19.57
C LYS A 107 -31.89 -58.10 19.58
N PHE A 108 -32.02 -59.20 20.30
CA PHE A 108 -31.03 -60.30 20.28
C PHE A 108 -31.08 -61.02 18.92
N TYR A 109 -29.94 -61.31 18.31
CA TYR A 109 -29.79 -61.74 16.92
C TYR A 109 -30.40 -60.75 15.90
N GLY A 110 -30.59 -59.54 16.27
CA GLY A 110 -31.07 -58.50 15.38
C GLY A 110 -29.96 -57.79 14.63
N GLN A 111 -30.35 -56.78 13.85
CA GLN A 111 -29.46 -55.99 12.99
C GLN A 111 -28.26 -55.32 13.75
N TYR A 112 -28.47 -55.01 15.02
CA TYR A 112 -27.51 -54.21 15.81
C TYR A 112 -26.79 -55.01 16.90
N MET A 113 -27.30 -56.15 17.27
CA MET A 113 -26.76 -56.99 18.33
C MET A 113 -26.75 -58.46 17.89
N TYR A 114 -25.61 -59.07 17.97
CA TYR A 114 -25.43 -60.48 17.60
C TYR A 114 -24.36 -61.12 18.47
N PRO A 115 -24.51 -62.44 18.73
CA PRO A 115 -23.49 -63.17 19.49
C PRO A 115 -22.20 -63.25 18.66
N VAL A 116 -21.08 -63.08 19.34
CA VAL A 116 -19.75 -63.26 18.78
C VAL A 116 -19.23 -64.64 19.10
N SER A 117 -19.51 -65.14 20.28
CA SER A 117 -19.11 -66.45 20.76
C SER A 117 -20.13 -67.01 21.71
N VAL A 118 -20.28 -68.33 21.68
CA VAL A 118 -21.17 -69.07 22.59
C VAL A 118 -20.40 -70.26 23.15
N LYS A 119 -20.41 -70.40 24.46
CA LYS A 119 -19.78 -71.55 25.14
C LYS A 119 -20.69 -72.10 26.22
N LYS A 120 -20.66 -73.42 26.38
CA LYS A 120 -21.35 -74.14 27.45
C LYS A 120 -20.33 -74.63 28.46
N ALA A 121 -20.49 -74.23 29.70
CA ALA A 121 -19.64 -74.65 30.81
C ALA A 121 -20.49 -74.89 32.07
N GLY A 122 -20.27 -75.99 32.77
CA GLY A 122 -20.99 -76.32 34.00
C GLY A 122 -22.51 -76.40 33.87
N GLY A 123 -23.01 -76.81 32.69
CA GLY A 123 -24.45 -76.87 32.42
C GLY A 123 -25.11 -75.55 32.05
N LYS A 124 -24.33 -74.47 32.02
CA LYS A 124 -24.80 -73.13 31.61
C LYS A 124 -24.22 -72.74 30.25
N GLU A 125 -25.00 -71.98 29.51
CA GLU A 125 -24.57 -71.41 28.25
C GLU A 125 -24.19 -69.93 28.49
N TYR A 126 -23.01 -69.56 28.04
CA TYR A 126 -22.48 -68.19 28.08
C TYR A 126 -22.43 -67.63 26.65
N ILE A 127 -22.95 -66.46 26.47
CA ILE A 127 -23.00 -65.81 25.15
C ILE A 127 -22.30 -64.47 25.23
N LEU A 128 -21.21 -64.31 24.50
CA LEU A 128 -20.56 -63.04 24.29
C LEU A 128 -21.27 -62.27 23.15
N ASN A 129 -21.84 -61.15 23.51
CA ASN A 129 -22.58 -60.32 22.61
C ASN A 129 -21.78 -59.07 22.26
N ARG A 130 -22.06 -58.51 21.11
CA ARG A 130 -21.47 -57.27 20.62
C ARG A 130 -22.52 -56.31 20.12
N ILE A 131 -22.42 -55.04 20.54
CA ILE A 131 -23.10 -53.92 19.95
C ILE A 131 -22.02 -53.00 19.39
N THR A 132 -22.12 -52.61 18.12
CA THR A 132 -21.15 -51.64 17.55
C THR A 132 -21.43 -50.26 18.13
N LEU A 133 -20.36 -49.51 18.45
CA LEU A 133 -20.51 -48.14 18.97
C LEU A 133 -21.31 -47.24 18.02
N LYS A 134 -21.13 -47.42 16.71
CA LYS A 134 -21.88 -46.70 15.70
C LYS A 134 -23.39 -46.97 15.79
N SER A 135 -23.79 -48.25 15.94
CA SER A 135 -25.18 -48.62 16.08
C SER A 135 -25.78 -48.13 17.40
N PHE A 136 -24.97 -48.22 18.46
CA PHE A 136 -25.37 -47.68 19.77
C PHE A 136 -25.59 -46.17 19.72
N LYS A 137 -24.62 -45.44 19.20
CA LYS A 137 -24.72 -43.99 19.00
C LYS A 137 -25.97 -43.59 18.21
N ASN A 138 -26.21 -44.24 17.08
CA ASN A 138 -27.34 -43.89 16.18
C ASN A 138 -28.71 -44.14 16.81
N LYS A 139 -28.79 -44.92 17.85
CA LYS A 139 -30.03 -45.17 18.62
C LYS A 139 -30.30 -44.13 19.69
N LEU A 140 -29.29 -43.37 20.07
CA LEU A 140 -29.38 -42.35 21.13
C LEU A 140 -29.69 -40.98 20.57
N SER A 141 -30.45 -40.19 21.29
CA SER A 141 -30.67 -38.79 21.01
C SER A 141 -29.36 -37.99 21.08
N THR A 142 -29.30 -36.86 20.38
CA THR A 142 -28.12 -35.98 20.39
C THR A 142 -27.75 -35.55 21.82
N ASN A 143 -28.73 -35.20 22.64
CA ASN A 143 -28.51 -34.79 24.03
C ASN A 143 -27.87 -35.90 24.87
N THR A 144 -28.30 -37.14 24.68
CA THR A 144 -27.70 -38.30 25.37
C THR A 144 -26.30 -38.60 24.85
N GLN A 145 -26.06 -38.47 23.57
CA GLN A 145 -24.72 -38.59 23.00
C GLN A 145 -23.77 -37.55 23.60
N GLU A 146 -24.21 -36.31 23.77
CA GLU A 146 -23.45 -35.24 24.40
C GLU A 146 -23.16 -35.51 25.88
N ALA A 147 -24.19 -36.00 26.63
CA ALA A 147 -24.03 -36.39 28.02
C ALA A 147 -23.00 -37.52 28.19
N ILE A 148 -23.00 -38.51 27.30
CA ILE A 148 -21.98 -39.60 27.30
C ILE A 148 -20.60 -39.05 26.92
N SER A 149 -20.51 -38.14 25.97
CA SER A 149 -19.23 -37.51 25.57
C SER A 149 -18.63 -36.70 26.71
N SER A 150 -19.41 -36.14 27.59
CA SER A 150 -18.94 -35.41 28.78
C SER A 150 -18.42 -36.34 29.88
N GLY A 151 -18.59 -37.65 29.74
CA GLY A 151 -18.16 -38.65 30.73
C GLY A 151 -19.01 -38.72 31.99
N LYS A 152 -20.19 -38.11 32.00
CA LYS A 152 -21.05 -37.98 33.16
C LYS A 152 -22.28 -38.90 33.10
N CYS A 153 -22.19 -40.04 32.46
CA CYS A 153 -23.30 -40.96 32.31
C CYS A 153 -22.92 -42.35 32.74
N THR A 154 -23.93 -43.07 33.27
CA THR A 154 -23.87 -44.49 33.51
C THR A 154 -24.77 -45.21 32.53
N ILE A 155 -24.28 -46.24 31.88
CA ILE A 155 -25.05 -47.08 31.00
C ILE A 155 -25.35 -48.39 31.72
N THR A 156 -26.61 -48.80 31.73
CA THR A 156 -27.04 -50.08 32.23
C THR A 156 -27.60 -50.93 31.09
N LEU A 157 -27.33 -52.21 31.16
CA LEU A 157 -27.85 -53.21 30.23
C LEU A 157 -28.67 -54.21 31.02
N ASP A 158 -29.94 -54.27 30.71
CA ASP A 158 -30.89 -55.21 31.28
C ASP A 158 -31.32 -56.20 30.21
N ALA A 159 -31.26 -57.49 30.48
CA ALA A 159 -31.75 -58.49 29.53
C ALA A 159 -33.26 -58.46 29.46
N CYS A 160 -33.78 -58.40 28.25
CA CYS A 160 -35.19 -58.57 27.95
C CYS A 160 -35.46 -60.05 27.62
N MET A 161 -36.34 -60.63 28.37
CA MET A 161 -36.58 -62.07 28.30
C MET A 161 -38.10 -62.37 28.15
N THR A 162 -38.40 -63.47 27.51
CA THR A 162 -39.73 -63.99 27.40
C THR A 162 -39.75 -65.46 27.83
N LEU A 163 -40.91 -65.91 28.24
CA LEU A 163 -41.10 -67.32 28.49
C LEU A 163 -41.30 -68.07 27.16
N LYS A 164 -40.79 -69.31 27.14
CA LYS A 164 -41.08 -70.29 26.11
C LYS A 164 -41.79 -71.45 26.75
N VAL A 165 -43.07 -71.56 26.45
CA VAL A 165 -43.94 -72.59 27.04
C VAL A 165 -44.33 -73.54 25.93
N ASN A 166 -44.07 -74.85 26.13
CA ASN A 166 -44.37 -75.91 25.14
C ASN A 166 -43.82 -75.58 23.74
N GLY A 167 -42.57 -75.01 23.70
CA GLY A 167 -41.90 -74.65 22.45
C GLY A 167 -42.33 -73.32 21.82
N VAL A 168 -43.32 -72.64 22.38
CA VAL A 168 -43.91 -71.40 21.82
C VAL A 168 -43.37 -70.21 22.63
N ASP A 169 -42.81 -69.24 21.97
CA ASP A 169 -42.38 -67.98 22.56
C ASP A 169 -43.65 -67.13 22.94
N LYS A 170 -43.68 -66.62 24.17
CA LYS A 170 -44.81 -65.84 24.70
C LYS A 170 -44.64 -64.33 24.50
N GLY A 171 -43.59 -63.95 23.92
CA GLY A 171 -43.23 -62.56 23.54
C GLY A 171 -41.98 -62.50 22.73
N GLY A 172 -41.64 -61.32 22.28
CA GLY A 172 -40.39 -61.08 21.48
C GLY A 172 -40.13 -59.60 21.31
N MET A 173 -39.12 -59.33 20.52
CA MET A 173 -38.69 -57.98 20.17
C MET A 173 -38.45 -57.89 18.66
N ASN A 174 -38.95 -56.85 18.02
CA ASN A 174 -38.66 -56.59 16.61
C ASN A 174 -37.31 -55.84 16.44
N ASP A 175 -36.86 -55.65 15.20
CA ASP A 175 -35.59 -55.01 14.90
C ASP A 175 -35.52 -53.54 15.34
N ASN A 176 -36.67 -52.88 15.48
CA ASN A 176 -36.76 -51.52 15.98
C ASN A 176 -36.74 -51.43 17.50
N GLY A 177 -36.65 -52.56 18.23
CA GLY A 177 -36.68 -52.62 19.68
C GLY A 177 -38.06 -52.61 20.28
N GLN A 178 -39.12 -52.69 19.48
CA GLN A 178 -40.50 -52.81 20.00
C GLN A 178 -40.77 -54.24 20.44
N THR A 179 -41.34 -54.39 21.60
CA THR A 179 -41.71 -55.69 22.15
C THR A 179 -43.14 -56.08 21.75
N TRP A 180 -43.33 -57.35 21.56
CA TRP A 180 -44.71 -57.96 21.42
C TRP A 180 -44.87 -59.07 22.44
N GLY A 181 -46.11 -59.33 22.84
CA GLY A 181 -46.45 -60.31 23.89
C GLY A 181 -45.90 -59.89 25.25
N LYS A 182 -45.49 -60.85 26.04
CA LYS A 182 -45.00 -60.57 27.40
C LYS A 182 -43.50 -60.69 27.48
N VAL A 183 -42.83 -59.55 27.64
CA VAL A 183 -41.39 -59.41 27.80
C VAL A 183 -41.10 -58.84 29.18
N TYR A 184 -40.10 -59.42 29.84
CA TYR A 184 -39.60 -59.03 31.17
C TYR A 184 -38.24 -58.48 31.03
N ASP A 185 -37.94 -57.38 31.69
CA ASP A 185 -36.60 -56.70 31.69
C ASP A 185 -35.87 -56.89 33.05
N THR A 186 -36.41 -57.73 33.90
CA THR A 186 -35.81 -58.10 35.16
C THR A 186 -35.84 -59.60 35.36
N TYR A 187 -34.84 -60.15 35.97
CA TYR A 187 -34.81 -61.57 36.30
C TYR A 187 -35.91 -61.95 37.32
N THR A 188 -36.17 -61.12 38.29
CA THR A 188 -37.24 -61.31 39.23
C THR A 188 -38.61 -61.40 38.53
N GLY A 189 -38.84 -60.53 37.56
CA GLY A 189 -40.07 -60.52 36.80
C GLY A 189 -40.32 -61.85 36.05
N ILE A 190 -39.25 -62.32 35.33
CA ILE A 190 -39.38 -63.58 34.56
C ILE A 190 -39.41 -64.79 35.45
N ALA A 191 -38.67 -64.83 36.58
CA ALA A 191 -38.66 -65.92 37.51
C ALA A 191 -39.98 -66.05 38.20
N ASN A 192 -40.59 -64.99 38.67
CA ASN A 192 -41.96 -64.98 39.23
C ASN A 192 -43.01 -65.48 38.21
N ALA A 193 -42.88 -65.02 36.98
CA ALA A 193 -43.77 -65.44 35.89
C ALA A 193 -43.60 -66.92 35.51
N ALA A 194 -42.42 -67.47 35.71
CA ALA A 194 -42.07 -68.88 35.51
C ALA A 194 -42.45 -69.79 36.71
N GLY A 195 -42.77 -69.19 37.85
CA GLY A 195 -42.92 -69.93 39.09
C GLY A 195 -41.67 -70.53 39.68
N TRP A 196 -40.51 -69.86 39.46
CA TRP A 196 -39.21 -70.33 39.94
C TRP A 196 -38.96 -69.95 41.38
N SER A 197 -38.19 -70.80 42.10
CA SER A 197 -37.79 -70.51 43.46
C SER A 197 -36.68 -69.46 43.55
N ASP A 198 -36.54 -68.85 44.75
CA ASP A 198 -35.48 -67.86 45.01
C ASP A 198 -34.03 -68.36 44.71
N SER A 199 -33.80 -69.68 44.86
CA SER A 199 -32.54 -70.27 44.52
C SER A 199 -32.25 -70.27 43.04
N ALA A 200 -33.27 -70.29 42.19
CA ALA A 200 -33.10 -70.13 40.74
C ALA A 200 -32.85 -68.68 40.33
N LEU A 201 -33.37 -67.73 41.11
CA LEU A 201 -33.12 -66.30 40.88
C LEU A 201 -31.65 -65.88 41.07
N SER A 202 -31.01 -66.48 42.09
CA SER A 202 -29.60 -66.14 42.40
C SER A 202 -28.58 -66.47 41.31
N SER A 203 -29.00 -67.33 40.34
CA SER A 203 -28.15 -67.68 39.19
C SER A 203 -28.37 -66.78 37.98
N LEU A 204 -29.36 -65.89 38.05
CA LEU A 204 -29.69 -64.94 36.97
C LEU A 204 -29.24 -63.56 37.39
N HIS A 205 -28.25 -63.09 36.72
CA HIS A 205 -27.68 -61.78 37.02
C HIS A 205 -28.19 -60.70 36.11
N SER A 206 -28.55 -59.58 36.73
CA SER A 206 -28.76 -58.34 36.00
C SER A 206 -27.46 -57.80 35.50
N TYR A 207 -27.48 -57.14 34.37
CA TYR A 207 -26.26 -56.46 33.88
C TYR A 207 -26.10 -55.15 34.57
N TYR A 208 -24.87 -54.94 35.00
CA TYR A 208 -24.55 -53.82 35.84
C TYR A 208 -24.42 -52.53 35.04
N GLY A 209 -24.86 -51.47 35.68
CA GLY A 209 -24.57 -50.15 35.26
C GLY A 209 -23.06 -49.90 35.33
N LYS A 210 -22.55 -49.28 34.32
CA LYS A 210 -21.15 -48.91 34.29
C LYS A 210 -21.01 -47.45 33.88
N THR A 211 -20.24 -46.70 34.63
CA THR A 211 -19.83 -45.36 34.22
C THR A 211 -19.03 -45.47 32.94
N VAL A 212 -19.43 -44.72 31.93
CA VAL A 212 -18.78 -44.74 30.64
C VAL A 212 -18.04 -43.42 30.41
N SER A 213 -16.79 -43.55 29.97
CA SER A 213 -16.00 -42.45 29.47
C SER A 213 -15.31 -42.88 28.20
N GLY A 214 -15.09 -41.97 27.31
CA GLY A 214 -14.34 -42.25 26.09
C GLY A 214 -15.06 -43.06 25.00
N LEU A 215 -16.40 -43.32 25.15
CA LEU A 215 -17.19 -43.96 24.08
C LEU A 215 -17.45 -43.01 22.91
N PHE A 216 -17.82 -41.81 23.24
CA PHE A 216 -18.05 -40.73 22.29
C PHE A 216 -17.18 -39.56 22.67
N HIS A 217 -16.74 -38.86 21.66
CA HIS A 217 -15.93 -37.65 21.80
C HIS A 217 -16.58 -36.54 21.00
N ARG A 218 -16.68 -35.38 21.62
CA ARG A 218 -17.21 -34.18 20.96
C ARG A 218 -16.09 -33.47 20.23
N ILE A 219 -16.27 -33.29 18.94
CA ILE A 219 -15.43 -32.46 18.11
C ILE A 219 -16.18 -31.16 17.86
N GLU A 220 -15.62 -30.07 18.35
CA GLU A 220 -16.11 -28.72 18.12
C GLU A 220 -15.31 -28.07 17.01
N VAL A 221 -15.99 -27.37 16.10
CA VAL A 221 -15.34 -26.71 14.98
C VAL A 221 -15.77 -25.25 14.99
N GLU A 222 -14.82 -24.37 15.02
CA GLU A 222 -15.04 -22.93 15.02
C GLU A 222 -14.34 -22.27 13.86
N LYS A 223 -14.76 -21.04 13.56
CA LYS A 223 -14.20 -20.23 12.49
C LYS A 223 -13.68 -18.90 13.02
N SER A 224 -12.54 -18.48 12.52
CA SER A 224 -12.00 -17.12 12.68
C SER A 224 -12.42 -16.22 11.52
N THR A 225 -11.95 -14.98 11.53
CA THR A 225 -12.09 -14.05 10.41
C THR A 225 -11.52 -14.66 9.14
N GLY A 226 -12.17 -14.42 8.00
CA GLY A 226 -11.76 -14.97 6.71
C GLY A 226 -12.23 -16.39 6.42
N ILE A 227 -12.95 -17.02 7.35
CA ILE A 227 -13.60 -18.32 7.14
C ILE A 227 -15.12 -18.10 7.05
N SER A 228 -15.74 -18.48 5.93
CA SER A 228 -17.20 -18.37 5.72
C SER A 228 -17.98 -19.47 6.43
N GLY A 229 -17.44 -20.68 6.47
CA GLY A 229 -18.10 -21.83 7.08
C GLY A 229 -17.11 -22.88 7.54
N VAL A 230 -17.55 -23.68 8.53
CA VAL A 230 -16.85 -24.88 8.98
C VAL A 230 -17.83 -26.04 9.06
N SER A 231 -17.34 -27.26 8.91
CA SER A 231 -18.14 -28.48 9.01
C SER A 231 -17.31 -29.60 9.63
N GLY A 232 -17.99 -30.69 10.02
CA GLY A 232 -17.36 -31.88 10.61
C GLY A 232 -17.32 -31.88 12.13
N GLY A 233 -17.96 -30.89 12.79
CA GLY A 233 -18.22 -30.98 14.23
C GLY A 233 -19.30 -31.99 14.57
N GLY A 234 -19.31 -32.44 15.83
CA GLY A 234 -20.32 -33.38 16.34
C GLY A 234 -19.74 -34.42 17.28
N ASN A 235 -20.60 -35.39 17.64
CA ASN A 235 -20.21 -36.50 18.49
C ASN A 235 -19.73 -37.68 17.64
N TYR A 236 -18.52 -38.13 17.86
CA TYR A 236 -17.89 -39.23 17.15
C TYR A 236 -17.64 -40.40 18.11
N CYS A 237 -17.73 -41.62 17.59
CA CYS A 237 -17.26 -42.78 18.32
C CYS A 237 -15.74 -42.77 18.38
N TYR A 238 -15.18 -43.27 19.48
CA TYR A 238 -13.75 -43.52 19.60
C TYR A 238 -13.23 -44.33 18.39
N GLY A 239 -12.06 -43.96 17.90
CA GLY A 239 -11.46 -44.65 16.75
C GLY A 239 -12.17 -44.41 15.40
N THR A 240 -13.06 -43.43 15.31
CA THR A 240 -13.67 -43.03 14.04
C THR A 240 -12.76 -42.02 13.33
N LEU A 241 -12.65 -42.14 12.01
CA LEU A 241 -11.97 -41.12 11.21
C LEU A 241 -12.92 -39.93 11.06
N ALA A 242 -12.62 -38.82 11.73
CA ALA A 242 -13.32 -37.54 11.54
C ALA A 242 -12.70 -36.77 10.39
N LYS A 243 -13.53 -35.96 9.75
CA LYS A 243 -13.11 -35.04 8.69
C LYS A 243 -13.72 -33.67 8.99
N ILE A 244 -12.88 -32.70 9.27
CA ILE A 244 -13.28 -31.30 9.43
C ILE A 244 -12.94 -30.52 8.16
N SER A 245 -13.73 -29.53 7.83
CA SER A 245 -13.52 -28.71 6.65
C SER A 245 -13.84 -27.25 6.92
N ALA A 246 -13.05 -26.36 6.33
CA ALA A 246 -13.25 -24.92 6.36
C ALA A 246 -13.47 -24.40 4.93
N THR A 247 -14.46 -23.52 4.77
CA THR A 247 -14.71 -22.76 3.55
C THR A 247 -14.14 -21.36 3.74
N ILE A 248 -13.20 -20.99 2.86
CA ILE A 248 -12.48 -19.74 2.95
C ILE A 248 -13.29 -18.63 2.26
N GLN A 249 -13.31 -17.44 2.82
CA GLN A 249 -13.88 -16.25 2.18
C GLN A 249 -12.97 -15.77 1.04
N ASN A 250 -13.58 -15.12 0.05
CA ASN A 250 -12.80 -14.44 -0.98
C ASN A 250 -11.89 -13.38 -0.34
N GLY A 251 -10.68 -13.23 -0.85
CA GLY A 251 -9.68 -12.32 -0.29
C GLY A 251 -8.86 -12.89 0.88
N TYR A 252 -9.10 -14.16 1.25
CA TYR A 252 -8.33 -14.85 2.28
C TYR A 252 -7.74 -16.15 1.75
N SER A 253 -6.70 -16.61 2.38
CA SER A 253 -6.13 -17.95 2.21
C SER A 253 -6.21 -18.72 3.52
N PHE A 254 -6.44 -20.04 3.43
CA PHE A 254 -6.43 -20.89 4.62
C PHE A 254 -5.03 -20.91 5.22
N GLN A 255 -4.93 -20.70 6.51
CA GLN A 255 -3.65 -20.74 7.22
C GLN A 255 -3.44 -22.11 7.89
N ASN A 256 -4.25 -22.43 8.85
CA ASN A 256 -4.18 -23.71 9.57
C ASN A 256 -5.40 -23.91 10.49
N TRP A 257 -5.43 -25.08 11.12
CA TRP A 257 -6.29 -25.34 12.26
C TRP A 257 -5.50 -25.13 13.56
N ASN A 258 -6.12 -24.52 14.58
CA ASN A 258 -5.56 -24.34 15.93
C ASN A 258 -4.20 -23.61 16.01
N ASN A 259 -3.82 -22.85 15.01
CA ASN A 259 -2.47 -22.28 14.85
C ASN A 259 -1.35 -23.34 14.81
N ASP A 260 -1.68 -24.57 14.40
CA ASP A 260 -0.71 -25.65 14.19
C ASP A 260 -0.30 -25.72 12.71
N GLY A 261 0.96 -25.47 12.44
CA GLY A 261 1.54 -25.50 11.08
C GLY A 261 1.46 -26.87 10.40
N ASN A 262 1.31 -27.96 11.16
CA ASN A 262 1.12 -29.31 10.60
C ASN A 262 -0.32 -29.53 10.11
N MET A 263 -1.26 -28.67 10.50
CA MET A 263 -2.68 -28.74 10.13
C MET A 263 -3.01 -27.63 9.11
N ASN A 264 -2.24 -27.50 8.04
CA ASN A 264 -2.27 -26.42 7.05
C ASN A 264 -3.15 -26.65 5.83
N ILE A 265 -4.05 -27.63 5.88
CA ILE A 265 -5.01 -27.92 4.81
C ILE A 265 -6.44 -27.65 5.30
N SER A 266 -7.25 -27.02 4.47
CA SER A 266 -8.62 -26.63 4.82
C SER A 266 -9.55 -27.80 5.11
N THR A 267 -9.20 -28.99 4.60
CA THR A 267 -9.92 -30.24 4.90
C THR A 267 -8.94 -31.20 5.59
N TYR A 268 -9.14 -31.43 6.87
CA TYR A 268 -8.27 -32.23 7.70
C TYR A 268 -8.99 -33.45 8.25
N SER A 269 -8.31 -34.59 8.23
CA SER A 269 -8.85 -35.86 8.73
C SER A 269 -7.96 -36.44 9.82
N PHE A 270 -8.58 -36.91 10.89
CA PHE A 270 -7.88 -37.50 12.05
C PHE A 270 -8.71 -38.58 12.73
N TRP A 271 -8.04 -39.47 13.44
CA TRP A 271 -8.70 -40.46 14.27
C TRP A 271 -9.12 -39.85 15.60
N VAL A 272 -10.39 -40.02 15.95
CA VAL A 272 -10.97 -39.45 17.18
C VAL A 272 -10.63 -40.33 18.36
N ASN A 273 -9.70 -39.89 19.18
CA ASN A 273 -9.26 -40.56 20.39
C ASN A 273 -9.63 -39.76 21.67
N SER A 274 -9.99 -38.51 21.51
CA SER A 274 -10.41 -37.61 22.58
C SER A 274 -11.35 -36.53 22.04
N SER A 275 -12.07 -35.87 22.91
CA SER A 275 -12.78 -34.64 22.57
C SER A 275 -11.80 -33.52 22.27
N GLY A 276 -12.11 -32.67 21.33
CA GLY A 276 -11.24 -31.59 20.93
C GLY A 276 -12.00 -30.44 20.24
N LYS A 277 -11.38 -29.26 20.30
CA LYS A 277 -11.84 -28.06 19.65
C LYS A 277 -10.87 -27.69 18.54
N TYR A 278 -11.40 -27.41 17.38
CA TYR A 278 -10.64 -27.07 16.19
C TYR A 278 -11.11 -25.73 15.64
N THR A 279 -10.24 -24.74 15.67
CA THR A 279 -10.54 -23.42 15.12
C THR A 279 -9.81 -23.25 13.80
N ALA A 280 -10.54 -22.95 12.74
CA ALA A 280 -9.99 -22.66 11.41
C ALA A 280 -9.48 -21.22 11.37
N TYR A 281 -8.24 -21.04 10.96
CA TYR A 281 -7.62 -19.73 10.77
C TYR A 281 -7.36 -19.47 9.29
N ALA A 282 -7.57 -18.23 8.91
CA ALA A 282 -7.27 -17.75 7.57
C ALA A 282 -6.46 -16.46 7.65
N GLN A 283 -5.63 -16.25 6.66
CA GLN A 283 -4.83 -15.05 6.50
C GLN A 283 -5.39 -14.23 5.35
N ALA A 284 -5.55 -12.93 5.56
CA ALA A 284 -5.91 -12.01 4.50
C ALA A 284 -4.83 -12.01 3.42
N GLN A 285 -5.26 -12.00 2.17
CA GLN A 285 -4.37 -11.88 1.02
C GLN A 285 -3.84 -10.46 0.92
N SER A 286 -2.68 -10.29 0.33
CA SER A 286 -2.04 -9.00 0.17
C SER A 286 -1.43 -8.85 -1.23
N VAL A 287 -1.26 -7.60 -1.65
CA VAL A 287 -0.56 -7.23 -2.87
C VAL A 287 0.65 -6.37 -2.52
N GLU A 288 1.79 -6.67 -3.10
CA GLU A 288 2.95 -5.80 -3.10
C GLU A 288 2.85 -4.85 -4.28
N VAL A 289 2.87 -3.54 -4.02
CA VAL A 289 2.80 -2.51 -5.04
C VAL A 289 4.08 -1.70 -5.03
N LYS A 290 4.69 -1.60 -6.19
CA LYS A 290 5.87 -0.77 -6.44
C LYS A 290 5.45 0.51 -7.11
N PHE A 291 5.68 1.62 -6.43
CA PHE A 291 5.45 2.96 -6.93
C PHE A 291 6.74 3.51 -7.49
N TRP A 292 6.78 3.73 -8.80
CA TRP A 292 7.96 4.22 -9.51
C TRP A 292 7.87 5.72 -9.72
N LYS A 293 8.96 6.42 -9.43
CA LYS A 293 9.07 7.86 -9.64
C LYS A 293 8.87 8.24 -11.11
N ASN A 294 9.38 7.43 -12.04
CA ASN A 294 9.15 7.60 -13.48
C ASN A 294 9.50 9.00 -13.99
N ALA A 295 10.61 9.56 -13.53
CA ALA A 295 11.00 10.94 -13.81
C ALA A 295 12.09 11.08 -14.88
N GLY A 296 12.36 10.03 -15.66
CA GLY A 296 13.37 10.05 -16.71
C GLY A 296 14.77 10.29 -16.14
N GLU A 297 15.46 11.33 -16.62
CA GLU A 297 16.82 11.68 -16.18
C GLU A 297 16.89 12.12 -14.72
N ASP A 298 15.79 12.62 -14.15
CA ASP A 298 15.69 12.99 -12.72
C ASP A 298 15.57 11.79 -11.78
N GLY A 299 15.73 10.58 -12.30
CA GLY A 299 15.79 9.34 -11.56
C GLY A 299 14.50 8.53 -11.58
N ASN A 300 14.63 7.27 -11.20
CA ASN A 300 13.55 6.31 -11.18
C ASN A 300 13.50 5.60 -9.82
N ASP A 301 13.44 6.36 -8.74
CA ASP A 301 13.26 5.85 -7.39
C ASP A 301 11.98 5.03 -7.27
N CYS A 302 11.98 4.06 -6.36
CA CYS A 302 10.85 3.18 -6.14
C CYS A 302 10.48 3.16 -4.66
N LYS A 303 9.18 3.27 -4.36
CA LYS A 303 8.61 3.05 -3.04
C LYS A 303 7.73 1.82 -3.08
N THR A 304 8.02 0.83 -2.23
CA THR A 304 7.23 -0.40 -2.14
C THR A 304 6.25 -0.31 -0.97
N MET A 305 5.00 -0.69 -1.20
CA MET A 305 3.94 -0.77 -0.20
C MET A 305 3.24 -2.12 -0.29
N THR A 306 2.78 -2.63 0.85
CA THR A 306 1.95 -3.84 0.90
C THR A 306 0.54 -3.46 1.35
N TYR A 307 -0.46 -3.84 0.56
CA TYR A 307 -1.87 -3.63 0.87
C TYR A 307 -2.53 -4.97 1.17
N VAL A 308 -3.34 -5.01 2.21
CA VAL A 308 -3.93 -6.23 2.74
C VAL A 308 -5.45 -6.17 2.58
N TYR A 309 -6.06 -7.25 2.11
CA TYR A 309 -7.51 -7.38 1.99
C TYR A 309 -8.20 -7.16 3.35
N GLY A 310 -9.26 -6.37 3.38
CA GLY A 310 -9.94 -5.99 4.62
C GLY A 310 -9.17 -4.99 5.49
N GLY A 311 -8.05 -4.45 5.01
CA GLY A 311 -7.30 -3.41 5.69
C GLY A 311 -8.04 -2.08 5.72
N VAL A 312 -7.89 -1.31 6.79
CA VAL A 312 -8.56 -0.01 6.96
C VAL A 312 -7.64 1.13 6.57
N ASN A 313 -8.21 2.21 6.02
CA ASN A 313 -7.49 3.45 5.69
C ASN A 313 -6.25 3.23 4.80
N GLN A 314 -6.35 2.33 3.85
CA GLN A 314 -5.28 2.08 2.89
C GLN A 314 -5.40 3.04 1.71
N SER A 315 -4.31 3.70 1.37
CA SER A 315 -4.22 4.62 0.24
C SER A 315 -2.85 4.54 -0.43
N PHE A 316 -2.74 5.10 -1.63
CA PHE A 316 -1.45 5.27 -2.29
C PHE A 316 -0.56 6.19 -1.45
N PRO A 317 0.77 6.02 -1.52
CA PRO A 317 1.69 6.80 -0.70
C PRO A 317 1.74 8.25 -1.14
N THR A 318 1.80 9.16 -0.16
CA THR A 318 2.28 10.52 -0.40
C THR A 318 3.78 10.46 -0.65
N VAL A 319 4.25 11.16 -1.67
CA VAL A 319 5.65 11.25 -2.06
C VAL A 319 6.04 12.71 -2.29
N ASP A 320 7.28 13.04 -1.96
CA ASP A 320 7.89 14.35 -2.17
C ASP A 320 8.82 14.37 -3.41
N TRP A 321 8.60 13.46 -4.32
CA TRP A 321 9.40 13.35 -5.54
C TRP A 321 9.28 14.59 -6.40
N LYS A 322 10.37 14.93 -7.03
CA LYS A 322 10.47 16.08 -7.92
C LYS A 322 11.01 15.65 -9.29
N ARG A 323 10.49 16.29 -10.31
CA ARG A 323 10.96 16.22 -11.68
C ARG A 323 11.11 17.64 -12.22
N LYS A 324 12.31 17.96 -12.72
CA LYS A 324 12.64 19.31 -13.18
C LYS A 324 11.71 19.73 -14.34
N GLY A 325 11.04 20.85 -14.19
CA GLY A 325 10.07 21.34 -15.16
C GLY A 325 8.71 20.66 -15.18
N TYR A 326 8.42 19.82 -14.19
CA TYR A 326 7.17 19.06 -14.14
C TYR A 326 6.59 19.03 -12.73
N HIS A 327 5.28 18.89 -12.63
CA HIS A 327 4.57 18.58 -11.40
C HIS A 327 3.85 17.23 -11.51
N MET A 328 3.77 16.51 -10.41
CA MET A 328 3.09 15.22 -10.35
C MET A 328 1.58 15.42 -10.29
N THR A 329 0.84 14.78 -11.21
CA THR A 329 -0.63 14.85 -11.28
C THR A 329 -1.32 13.63 -10.68
N GLY A 330 -0.60 12.53 -10.46
CA GLY A 330 -1.13 11.30 -9.90
C GLY A 330 -0.37 10.07 -10.36
N TRP A 331 -1.07 8.97 -10.47
CA TRP A 331 -0.49 7.65 -10.73
C TRP A 331 -1.15 6.95 -11.92
N ALA A 332 -0.44 6.05 -12.58
CA ALA A 332 -0.94 5.22 -13.66
C ALA A 332 -0.38 3.79 -13.61
N ASN A 333 -1.06 2.87 -14.32
CA ASN A 333 -0.63 1.48 -14.44
C ASN A 333 0.49 1.24 -15.47
N ILE A 334 0.80 2.25 -16.28
CA ILE A 334 1.82 2.16 -17.34
C ILE A 334 2.74 3.39 -17.26
N PRO A 335 4.04 3.24 -17.59
CA PRO A 335 5.01 4.33 -17.46
C PRO A 335 4.76 5.50 -18.42
N ASP A 336 4.18 5.23 -19.60
CA ASP A 336 3.96 6.24 -20.66
C ASP A 336 2.57 6.90 -20.61
N ALA A 337 1.90 6.84 -19.46
CA ALA A 337 0.59 7.45 -19.29
C ALA A 337 0.68 8.98 -19.36
N VAL A 338 -0.14 9.59 -20.22
CA VAL A 338 -0.26 11.04 -20.37
C VAL A 338 -1.16 11.64 -19.28
N ASN A 339 -2.14 10.86 -18.82
CA ASN A 339 -3.08 11.26 -17.78
C ASN A 339 -3.01 10.32 -16.60
N ALA A 340 -3.17 10.86 -15.38
CA ALA A 340 -3.28 10.05 -14.19
C ALA A 340 -4.57 9.22 -14.23
N GLY A 341 -4.43 7.93 -13.95
CA GLY A 341 -5.55 7.00 -13.75
C GLY A 341 -6.02 6.95 -12.30
N TYR A 342 -5.17 7.42 -11.39
CA TYR A 342 -5.44 7.50 -9.95
C TYR A 342 -4.91 8.81 -9.40
N GLU A 343 -5.61 9.37 -8.43
CA GLU A 343 -5.15 10.52 -7.64
C GLU A 343 -3.93 10.15 -6.78
N GLN A 344 -3.20 11.16 -6.29
CA GLN A 344 -1.98 10.92 -5.50
C GLN A 344 -2.25 10.08 -4.24
N GLU A 345 -3.36 10.32 -3.56
CA GLU A 345 -3.76 9.61 -2.35
C GLU A 345 -4.97 8.68 -2.63
N TYR A 346 -4.93 7.97 -3.74
CA TYR A 346 -6.01 7.07 -4.13
C TYR A 346 -6.33 6.05 -3.03
N GLY A 347 -7.59 6.00 -2.60
CA GLY A 347 -8.07 5.06 -1.59
C GLY A 347 -8.16 3.63 -2.15
N ILE A 348 -7.57 2.68 -1.45
CA ILE A 348 -7.49 1.28 -1.87
C ILE A 348 -8.71 0.52 -1.40
N SER A 349 -9.41 -0.12 -2.34
CA SER A 349 -10.50 -1.05 -2.07
C SER A 349 -10.04 -2.51 -2.13
N ASP A 350 -10.79 -3.38 -1.45
CA ASP A 350 -10.55 -4.82 -1.50
C ASP A 350 -10.62 -5.39 -2.94
N SER A 351 -11.51 -4.86 -3.77
CA SER A 351 -11.61 -5.27 -5.18
C SER A 351 -10.37 -4.88 -5.97
N TRP A 352 -9.79 -3.72 -5.68
CA TRP A 352 -8.54 -3.29 -6.30
C TRP A 352 -7.37 -4.19 -5.89
N ILE A 353 -7.28 -4.55 -4.59
CA ILE A 353 -6.26 -5.48 -4.07
C ILE A 353 -6.34 -6.81 -4.82
N MET A 354 -7.53 -7.40 -4.89
CA MET A 354 -7.73 -8.69 -5.57
C MET A 354 -7.35 -8.66 -7.05
N ALA A 355 -7.67 -7.56 -7.76
CA ALA A 355 -7.32 -7.39 -9.16
C ALA A 355 -5.82 -7.13 -9.40
N SER A 356 -5.09 -6.72 -8.36
CA SER A 356 -3.67 -6.33 -8.45
C SER A 356 -2.70 -7.40 -7.98
N MET A 357 -3.19 -8.48 -7.37
CA MET A 357 -2.36 -9.56 -6.82
C MET A 357 -1.64 -10.37 -7.92
N PRO A 358 -0.48 -10.96 -7.61
CA PRO A 358 0.25 -10.90 -6.34
C PRO A 358 1.09 -9.64 -6.17
N SER A 359 1.40 -8.94 -7.25
CA SER A 359 2.17 -7.70 -7.25
C SER A 359 1.76 -6.79 -8.40
N LYS A 360 1.99 -5.48 -8.25
CA LYS A 360 1.66 -4.49 -9.27
C LYS A 360 2.67 -3.35 -9.27
N ASP A 361 3.00 -2.88 -10.47
CA ASP A 361 3.76 -1.66 -10.67
C ASP A 361 2.83 -0.49 -10.96
N ILE A 362 3.09 0.64 -10.34
CA ILE A 362 2.38 1.89 -10.49
C ILE A 362 3.42 2.99 -10.77
N TYR A 363 3.12 3.88 -11.67
CA TYR A 363 4.04 4.88 -12.17
C TYR A 363 3.50 6.29 -11.91
N ALA A 364 4.35 7.18 -11.41
CA ALA A 364 4.02 8.59 -11.28
C ALA A 364 3.77 9.20 -12.67
N VAL A 365 2.74 10.02 -12.77
CA VAL A 365 2.40 10.78 -13.98
C VAL A 365 2.78 12.23 -13.75
N TRP A 366 3.57 12.75 -14.68
CA TRP A 366 4.13 14.08 -14.62
C TRP A 366 3.58 14.95 -15.75
N ASN A 367 3.01 16.08 -15.40
CA ASN A 367 2.62 17.10 -16.36
C ASN A 367 3.64 18.23 -16.36
N GLU A 368 3.93 18.72 -17.55
CA GLU A 368 4.86 19.81 -17.74
C GLU A 368 4.33 21.09 -17.10
N ASN A 369 5.19 21.78 -16.35
CA ASN A 369 4.86 23.03 -15.69
C ASN A 369 4.56 24.14 -16.69
N GLN A 370 3.62 24.97 -16.35
CA GLN A 370 3.32 26.21 -17.05
C GLN A 370 3.88 27.39 -16.26
N TYR A 371 4.32 28.41 -16.99
CA TYR A 371 4.84 29.66 -16.43
C TYR A 371 4.17 30.83 -17.12
N THR A 372 4.21 31.98 -16.48
CA THR A 372 3.80 33.24 -17.09
C THR A 372 5.00 34.16 -17.13
N ILE A 373 5.49 34.49 -18.32
CA ILE A 373 6.48 35.56 -18.46
C ILE A 373 5.72 36.87 -18.42
N GLU A 374 6.05 37.73 -17.46
CA GLU A 374 5.49 39.07 -17.32
C GLU A 374 6.56 40.10 -17.66
N TYR A 375 6.30 40.88 -18.69
CA TYR A 375 7.12 42.01 -19.04
C TYR A 375 6.58 43.27 -18.35
N ASP A 376 7.45 44.10 -17.79
CA ASP A 376 7.08 45.36 -17.13
C ASP A 376 6.41 46.38 -18.06
N THR A 377 6.40 46.10 -19.34
CA THR A 377 5.65 46.83 -20.37
C THR A 377 4.16 46.47 -20.42
N GLY A 378 3.69 45.56 -19.53
CA GLY A 378 2.30 45.15 -19.45
C GLY A 378 1.94 43.98 -20.34
N ILE A 379 2.87 43.38 -21.02
CA ILE A 379 2.69 42.16 -21.82
C ILE A 379 2.92 40.94 -20.92
N SER A 380 2.08 39.91 -21.10
CA SER A 380 2.32 38.61 -20.44
C SER A 380 2.11 37.47 -21.43
N VAL A 381 2.91 36.43 -21.30
CA VAL A 381 2.87 35.24 -22.18
C VAL A 381 2.90 33.97 -21.33
N LYS A 382 1.94 33.06 -21.57
CA LYS A 382 1.95 31.73 -20.96
C LYS A 382 2.84 30.80 -21.79
N VAL A 383 3.70 30.10 -21.11
CA VAL A 383 4.73 29.23 -21.70
C VAL A 383 4.87 27.93 -20.89
N LYS A 384 5.40 26.91 -21.53
CA LYS A 384 5.78 25.65 -20.88
C LYS A 384 7.29 25.62 -20.62
N TYR A 385 7.71 24.73 -19.74
CA TYR A 385 9.13 24.57 -19.41
C TYR A 385 10.01 24.29 -20.62
N SER A 386 9.56 23.48 -21.57
CA SER A 386 10.29 23.13 -22.79
C SER A 386 10.26 24.19 -23.88
N ASP A 387 9.46 25.24 -23.73
CA ASP A 387 9.29 26.25 -24.74
C ASP A 387 10.56 27.11 -24.91
N THR A 388 10.71 27.65 -26.09
CA THR A 388 11.65 28.73 -26.41
C THR A 388 10.83 29.98 -26.71
N VAL A 389 11.21 31.09 -26.11
CA VAL A 389 10.50 32.36 -26.24
C VAL A 389 11.39 33.38 -26.92
N ARG A 390 10.88 34.06 -27.91
CA ARG A 390 11.52 35.25 -28.52
C ARG A 390 11.11 36.48 -27.71
N LEU A 391 12.10 37.19 -27.17
CA LEU A 391 11.86 38.41 -26.40
C LEU A 391 11.30 39.55 -27.26
N PRO A 392 10.42 40.39 -26.73
CA PRO A 392 9.88 41.51 -27.48
C PRO A 392 10.98 42.49 -27.94
N GLU A 393 10.85 42.96 -29.18
CA GLU A 393 11.60 44.07 -29.69
C GLU A 393 10.77 45.34 -29.49
N GLN A 394 11.28 46.29 -28.71
CA GLN A 394 10.61 47.56 -28.43
C GLN A 394 11.58 48.71 -28.70
N HIS A 395 11.01 49.84 -29.17
CA HIS A 395 11.79 51.03 -29.40
C HIS A 395 12.45 51.52 -28.12
N MET A 396 13.72 51.82 -28.12
CA MET A 396 14.55 52.26 -26.98
C MET A 396 14.76 51.16 -25.91
N CYS A 397 14.30 49.94 -26.07
CA CYS A 397 14.66 48.84 -25.21
C CYS A 397 15.99 48.23 -25.66
N ILE A 398 16.99 48.26 -24.78
CA ILE A 398 18.34 47.76 -25.07
C ILE A 398 18.58 46.41 -24.40
N GLY A 399 17.67 45.93 -23.56
CA GLY A 399 17.80 44.62 -22.92
C GLY A 399 16.60 44.27 -22.03
N TRP A 400 16.56 42.99 -21.63
CA TRP A 400 15.61 42.45 -20.67
C TRP A 400 16.38 41.86 -19.49
N LEU A 401 16.01 42.23 -18.27
CA LEU A 401 16.63 41.79 -17.02
C LEU A 401 15.66 40.89 -16.24
N PRO A 402 16.11 39.73 -15.74
CA PRO A 402 15.24 38.83 -14.97
C PRO A 402 15.00 39.30 -13.52
N GLY A 403 15.37 40.51 -13.18
CA GLY A 403 15.17 41.15 -11.89
C GLY A 403 16.47 41.63 -11.25
N GLU A 404 16.30 42.44 -10.17
CA GLU A 404 17.42 43.07 -9.47
C GLU A 404 18.45 42.08 -8.87
N LYS A 405 18.02 40.83 -8.63
CA LYS A 405 18.91 39.77 -8.12
C LYS A 405 19.95 39.31 -9.14
N TYR A 406 19.77 39.63 -10.42
CA TYR A 406 20.58 39.13 -11.52
C TYR A 406 21.11 40.29 -12.37
N PRO A 407 21.84 41.25 -11.77
CA PRO A 407 22.25 42.49 -12.45
C PRO A 407 23.19 42.26 -13.65
N ASP A 408 23.90 41.12 -13.64
CA ASP A 408 24.87 40.76 -14.70
C ASP A 408 24.20 39.93 -15.83
N VAL A 409 22.91 39.61 -15.71
CA VAL A 409 22.18 38.79 -16.70
C VAL A 409 21.30 39.73 -17.53
N ARG A 410 21.68 39.90 -18.80
CA ARG A 410 20.95 40.71 -19.76
C ARG A 410 20.68 39.91 -21.02
N TYR A 411 19.46 39.88 -21.45
CA TYR A 411 19.02 39.32 -22.71
C TYR A 411 18.73 40.42 -23.71
N LEU A 412 19.05 40.18 -24.99
CA LEU A 412 18.81 41.19 -26.02
C LEU A 412 17.37 41.18 -26.52
N PRO A 413 16.81 42.32 -26.95
CA PRO A 413 15.54 42.33 -27.66
C PRO A 413 15.59 41.45 -28.92
N GLY A 414 14.58 40.64 -29.15
CA GLY A 414 14.53 39.67 -30.24
C GLY A 414 15.33 38.37 -30.00
N GLU A 415 16.02 38.25 -28.89
CA GLU A 415 16.74 37.02 -28.52
C GLU A 415 15.78 35.88 -28.24
N GLU A 416 16.13 34.66 -28.62
CA GLU A 416 15.42 33.43 -28.32
C GLU A 416 16.06 32.76 -27.09
N ILE A 417 15.25 32.60 -26.01
CA ILE A 417 15.69 31.99 -24.77
C ILE A 417 14.81 30.80 -24.42
N LYS A 418 15.41 29.75 -23.87
CA LYS A 418 14.65 28.61 -23.35
C LYS A 418 14.06 28.97 -22.00
N VAL A 419 12.77 28.70 -21.81
CA VAL A 419 12.07 28.91 -20.53
C VAL A 419 12.78 28.15 -19.40
N ALA A 420 13.28 26.92 -19.66
CA ALA A 420 14.05 26.13 -18.72
C ALA A 420 15.27 26.89 -18.16
N GLN A 421 15.98 27.70 -18.98
CA GLN A 421 17.14 28.49 -18.53
C GLN A 421 16.74 29.60 -17.55
N LEU A 422 15.59 30.24 -17.81
CA LEU A 422 15.03 31.26 -16.92
C LEU A 422 14.58 30.64 -15.58
N CYS A 423 13.92 29.49 -15.65
CA CYS A 423 13.47 28.75 -14.45
C CYS A 423 14.67 28.32 -13.59
N GLU A 424 15.73 27.81 -14.22
CA GLU A 424 16.94 27.39 -13.51
C GLU A 424 17.65 28.58 -12.86
N LEU A 425 17.80 29.69 -13.59
CA LEU A 425 18.36 30.93 -13.07
C LEU A 425 17.61 31.42 -11.83
N MET A 426 16.30 31.37 -11.87
CA MET A 426 15.43 31.87 -10.80
C MET A 426 15.14 30.83 -9.71
N GLY A 427 15.59 29.58 -9.88
CA GLY A 427 15.34 28.48 -8.93
C GLY A 427 13.88 28.04 -8.83
N ILE A 428 13.11 28.18 -9.90
CA ILE A 428 11.67 27.88 -9.96
C ILE A 428 11.31 26.67 -10.83
N ASP A 429 12.30 25.84 -11.16
CA ASP A 429 12.11 24.64 -12.00
C ASP A 429 10.99 23.70 -11.55
N TYR A 430 10.65 23.70 -10.26
CA TYR A 430 9.66 22.81 -9.65
C TYR A 430 8.34 23.52 -9.34
N ALA A 431 8.19 24.78 -9.71
CA ALA A 431 7.06 25.60 -9.35
C ALA A 431 6.11 25.73 -10.55
N ASP A 432 5.01 25.00 -10.55
CA ASP A 432 3.97 25.16 -11.57
C ASP A 432 3.24 26.50 -11.39
N ASN A 433 2.84 27.14 -12.50
CA ASN A 433 2.19 28.45 -12.57
C ASN A 433 3.01 29.61 -11.96
N ALA A 434 4.34 29.47 -11.87
CA ALA A 434 5.18 30.55 -11.40
C ALA A 434 5.29 31.68 -12.44
N VAL A 435 5.54 32.89 -11.93
CA VAL A 435 5.75 34.08 -12.74
C VAL A 435 7.23 34.33 -12.94
N ILE A 436 7.60 34.62 -14.17
CA ILE A 436 8.95 35.01 -14.60
C ILE A 436 8.90 36.50 -14.98
N PRO A 437 9.27 37.42 -14.09
CA PRO A 437 9.29 38.84 -14.44
C PRO A 437 10.49 39.16 -15.30
N LEU A 438 10.28 39.95 -16.34
CA LEU A 438 11.33 40.52 -17.17
C LEU A 438 11.15 42.04 -17.23
N TYR A 439 12.20 42.74 -16.88
CA TYR A 439 12.24 44.21 -16.81
C TYR A 439 13.00 44.75 -17.99
N ALA A 440 12.42 45.70 -18.69
CA ALA A 440 13.06 46.39 -19.82
C ALA A 440 14.17 47.30 -19.32
N LEU A 441 15.32 47.18 -19.92
CA LEU A 441 16.39 48.16 -19.78
C LEU A 441 16.23 49.17 -20.93
N TRP A 442 15.88 50.38 -20.55
CA TRP A 442 15.61 51.45 -21.52
C TRP A 442 16.88 52.21 -21.78
N GLU A 443 17.05 52.57 -22.98
CA GLU A 443 18.03 53.50 -23.46
C GLU A 443 17.48 54.93 -23.37
N HIS A 444 18.31 55.91 -23.14
CA HIS A 444 17.91 57.31 -22.96
C HIS A 444 18.53 58.20 -24.04
N GLU A 445 17.85 59.27 -24.41
CA GLU A 445 18.42 60.27 -25.30
C GLU A 445 19.41 61.17 -24.53
N PRO A 446 20.53 61.60 -25.19
CA PRO A 446 21.50 62.47 -24.53
C PRO A 446 20.86 63.82 -24.17
N THR A 447 21.29 64.37 -23.04
CA THR A 447 20.84 65.66 -22.54
C THR A 447 21.91 66.72 -22.72
N ILE A 448 21.57 67.86 -23.35
CA ILE A 448 22.50 68.97 -23.56
C ILE A 448 22.25 70.08 -22.55
N GLN A 449 23.27 70.43 -21.83
CA GLN A 449 23.32 71.60 -20.92
C GLN A 449 24.13 72.69 -21.56
N ALA A 450 23.48 73.74 -22.05
CA ALA A 450 24.06 74.87 -22.66
C ALA A 450 23.22 76.12 -22.42
N LYS A 451 23.82 77.25 -22.36
CA LYS A 451 23.15 78.55 -22.16
C LYS A 451 23.62 79.57 -23.19
N ASP A 452 22.79 80.56 -23.45
CA ASP A 452 23.18 81.72 -24.28
C ASP A 452 24.44 82.39 -23.75
N MET A 453 25.29 82.80 -24.63
CA MET A 453 26.62 83.34 -24.32
C MET A 453 26.77 84.76 -24.84
N PHE A 454 27.49 85.53 -24.08
CA PHE A 454 27.78 86.92 -24.39
C PHE A 454 29.27 87.08 -24.53
N PHE A 455 29.72 87.72 -25.67
CA PHE A 455 31.07 87.98 -25.97
C PHE A 455 31.25 89.47 -26.33
N SER A 456 32.47 89.96 -26.17
CA SER A 456 32.80 91.28 -26.71
C SER A 456 33.11 91.22 -28.22
N VAL A 457 32.77 92.24 -28.93
CA VAL A 457 33.17 92.38 -30.36
C VAL A 457 34.67 92.28 -30.50
N LYS A 458 35.45 92.81 -29.57
CA LYS A 458 36.89 92.64 -29.56
C LYS A 458 37.36 91.20 -29.49
N GLN A 459 36.76 90.36 -28.60
CA GLN A 459 37.09 88.94 -28.51
C GLN A 459 36.75 88.21 -29.79
N ALA A 460 35.70 88.59 -30.46
CA ALA A 460 35.32 87.99 -31.74
C ALA A 460 36.33 88.34 -32.83
N HIS A 461 36.67 89.60 -33.00
CA HIS A 461 37.68 90.08 -34.00
C HIS A 461 39.07 89.55 -33.75
N ASP A 462 39.52 89.41 -32.50
CA ASP A 462 40.81 88.87 -32.14
C ASP A 462 40.87 87.33 -32.34
N GLY A 463 39.81 86.69 -32.81
CA GLY A 463 39.73 85.25 -33.07
C GLY A 463 39.78 84.40 -31.78
N MET A 464 39.40 84.99 -30.65
CA MET A 464 39.46 84.31 -29.36
C MET A 464 38.26 83.36 -29.19
N ILE A 465 37.18 83.54 -29.96
CA ILE A 465 35.96 82.73 -29.89
C ILE A 465 36.08 81.65 -30.93
N THR A 466 36.62 80.54 -30.51
CA THR A 466 36.80 79.33 -31.33
C THR A 466 35.69 78.29 -31.06
N GLU A 467 35.49 77.39 -31.98
CA GLU A 467 34.59 76.25 -31.81
C GLU A 467 34.90 75.46 -30.52
N ASN A 468 36.17 75.23 -30.26
CA ASN A 468 36.69 74.59 -29.05
C ASN A 468 36.34 75.39 -27.79
N LEU A 469 36.42 76.71 -27.85
CA LEU A 469 36.02 77.53 -26.69
C LEU A 469 34.55 77.38 -26.38
N ILE A 470 33.68 77.53 -27.38
CA ILE A 470 32.25 77.34 -27.21
C ILE A 470 31.97 75.92 -26.74
N GLY A 471 32.53 74.89 -27.39
CA GLY A 471 32.39 73.48 -27.03
C GLY A 471 32.85 73.19 -25.60
N SER A 472 33.88 73.93 -25.12
CA SER A 472 34.34 73.75 -23.73
C SER A 472 33.34 74.28 -22.66
N MET A 473 32.34 75.04 -23.05
CA MET A 473 31.33 75.63 -22.18
C MET A 473 29.99 74.89 -22.28
N ILE A 474 29.90 73.82 -23.06
CA ILE A 474 28.74 73.01 -23.31
C ILE A 474 28.99 71.64 -22.73
N PHE A 475 27.99 71.08 -22.10
CA PHE A 475 28.05 69.72 -21.54
C PHE A 475 26.89 68.93 -22.12
N ALA A 476 27.23 67.71 -22.48
CA ALA A 476 26.21 66.74 -22.80
C ALA A 476 26.47 65.49 -21.96
N THR A 477 25.39 64.89 -21.50
CA THR A 477 25.41 63.64 -20.72
C THR A 477 24.35 62.73 -21.20
N ASP A 478 24.62 61.48 -21.09
CA ASP A 478 23.71 60.40 -21.36
C ASP A 478 23.74 59.43 -20.16
N VAL A 479 22.62 58.72 -19.93
CA VAL A 479 22.49 57.80 -18.78
C VAL A 479 23.43 56.58 -18.96
N GLU A 480 23.53 56.08 -20.19
CA GLU A 480 24.24 54.87 -20.54
C GLU A 480 25.74 55.19 -20.89
N ASP A 481 25.98 56.26 -21.64
CA ASP A 481 27.32 56.66 -22.11
C ASP A 481 28.05 57.55 -21.10
N GLY A 482 27.35 58.15 -20.16
CA GLY A 482 27.94 59.14 -19.25
C GLY A 482 28.20 60.48 -19.93
N ASP A 483 29.37 61.09 -19.66
CA ASP A 483 29.76 62.39 -20.27
C ASP A 483 30.11 62.25 -21.75
N ILE A 484 29.40 62.98 -22.62
CA ILE A 484 29.69 63.06 -24.03
C ILE A 484 30.65 64.24 -24.27
N ALA A 485 31.89 63.90 -24.60
CA ALA A 485 32.95 64.88 -24.79
C ALA A 485 32.74 65.70 -26.07
N PHE A 486 33.09 66.99 -26.01
CA PHE A 486 33.07 67.84 -27.21
C PHE A 486 34.08 67.32 -28.23
N GLY A 487 33.61 67.14 -29.45
CA GLY A 487 34.34 66.59 -30.57
C GLY A 487 33.55 65.49 -31.28
N ASN A 488 34.01 65.06 -32.42
CA ASN A 488 33.38 64.01 -33.21
C ASN A 488 34.12 62.68 -33.01
N ASN A 489 33.56 61.83 -32.19
CA ASN A 489 34.03 60.45 -31.97
C ASN A 489 33.22 59.49 -32.89
N GLN A 490 33.75 58.27 -33.09
CA GLN A 490 33.08 57.28 -33.94
C GLN A 490 31.77 56.76 -33.32
N THR A 491 31.69 56.71 -32.00
CA THR A 491 30.56 56.12 -31.28
C THR A 491 29.57 57.17 -30.77
N ASN A 492 30.04 58.25 -30.14
CA ASN A 492 29.26 59.33 -29.61
C ASN A 492 29.92 60.69 -29.92
N TYR A 493 29.18 61.74 -29.95
CA TYR A 493 29.75 63.08 -30.22
C TYR A 493 28.91 64.20 -29.61
N LEU A 494 29.60 65.34 -29.32
CA LEU A 494 29.03 66.63 -29.02
C LEU A 494 29.65 67.65 -29.97
N ILE A 495 28.90 68.22 -30.87
CA ILE A 495 29.43 69.09 -31.91
C ILE A 495 28.55 70.35 -32.09
N LEU A 496 29.16 71.38 -32.71
CA LEU A 496 28.42 72.54 -33.19
C LEU A 496 28.21 72.41 -34.71
N ARG A 497 26.92 72.36 -35.12
CA ARG A 497 26.57 72.10 -36.53
C ARG A 497 26.76 73.31 -37.45
N ASN A 498 26.56 74.53 -36.95
CA ASN A 498 26.58 75.75 -37.74
C ASN A 498 27.52 76.82 -37.22
N PHE A 499 28.63 76.38 -36.57
CA PHE A 499 29.70 77.29 -36.15
C PHE A 499 30.35 77.90 -37.35
N ASP A 500 30.41 79.25 -37.47
CA ASP A 500 31.03 80.00 -38.56
C ASP A 500 32.06 80.99 -37.99
N ASP A 501 33.30 80.60 -37.98
CA ASP A 501 34.46 81.40 -37.49
C ASP A 501 34.55 82.76 -38.21
N LYS A 502 34.27 82.78 -39.49
CA LYS A 502 34.32 84.02 -40.28
C LYS A 502 33.22 85.00 -39.85
N ARG A 503 32.02 84.53 -39.76
CA ARG A 503 30.84 85.33 -39.33
C ARG A 503 31.05 85.85 -37.88
N ILE A 504 31.63 85.05 -37.03
CA ILE A 504 31.93 85.45 -35.62
C ILE A 504 32.96 86.58 -35.63
N LYS A 505 34.06 86.49 -36.42
CA LYS A 505 35.09 87.52 -36.55
C LYS A 505 34.62 88.82 -37.16
N GLU A 506 33.56 88.75 -37.94
CA GLU A 506 32.91 89.92 -38.56
C GLU A 506 31.77 90.51 -37.74
N SER A 507 31.52 90.01 -36.50
CA SER A 507 30.44 90.43 -35.67
C SER A 507 30.50 91.88 -35.25
N VAL A 508 29.37 92.58 -35.21
CA VAL A 508 29.19 93.96 -34.77
C VAL A 508 28.43 94.06 -33.46
N ASP A 509 28.40 95.24 -32.83
CA ASP A 509 27.63 95.43 -31.62
C ASP A 509 26.16 95.02 -31.81
N LYS A 510 25.63 94.27 -30.82
CA LYS A 510 24.29 93.69 -30.83
C LYS A 510 24.04 92.61 -31.88
N ALA A 511 25.07 92.14 -32.51
CA ALA A 511 24.92 90.98 -33.39
C ALA A 511 24.51 89.76 -32.59
N VAL A 512 23.68 88.98 -33.17
CA VAL A 512 23.15 87.73 -32.61
C VAL A 512 23.42 86.59 -33.58
N MET A 513 23.90 85.47 -33.08
CA MET A 513 24.12 84.29 -33.86
C MET A 513 23.63 83.06 -33.10
N ASP A 514 22.75 82.26 -33.71
CA ASP A 514 22.31 80.99 -33.14
C ASP A 514 23.29 79.90 -33.53
N ILE A 515 23.71 79.12 -32.51
CA ILE A 515 24.55 77.94 -32.64
C ILE A 515 23.70 76.72 -32.34
N LEU A 516 23.59 75.81 -33.30
CA LEU A 516 22.98 74.51 -33.11
C LEU A 516 23.99 73.54 -32.53
N ILE A 517 23.73 73.08 -31.35
CA ILE A 517 24.51 72.05 -30.65
C ILE A 517 23.79 70.72 -30.94
N GLU A 518 24.58 69.70 -31.27
CA GLU A 518 24.10 68.35 -31.47
C GLU A 518 24.91 67.37 -30.66
N ALA A 519 24.23 66.60 -29.82
CA ALA A 519 24.81 65.49 -29.10
C ALA A 519 24.25 64.18 -29.64
N LYS A 520 25.13 63.23 -29.88
CA LYS A 520 24.75 61.85 -30.27
C LYS A 520 25.38 60.88 -29.32
N ASP A 521 24.56 59.91 -28.84
CA ASP A 521 25.02 58.78 -28.00
C ASP A 521 25.60 57.62 -28.85
N SER A 522 26.03 56.58 -28.18
CA SER A 522 26.58 55.36 -28.80
C SER A 522 25.52 54.48 -29.44
N TYR A 523 24.26 54.66 -29.09
CA TYR A 523 23.11 53.94 -29.67
C TYR A 523 22.54 54.63 -30.89
N GLY A 524 22.90 55.88 -31.13
CA GLY A 524 22.53 56.63 -32.34
C GLY A 524 21.43 57.65 -32.12
N ASN A 525 20.96 57.87 -30.88
CA ASN A 525 19.98 58.94 -30.60
C ASN A 525 20.65 60.27 -30.61
N VAL A 526 19.92 61.25 -31.10
CA VAL A 526 20.46 62.59 -31.34
C VAL A 526 19.56 63.64 -30.67
N THR A 527 20.14 64.39 -29.77
CA THR A 527 19.50 65.56 -29.17
C THR A 527 20.13 66.82 -29.72
N GLN A 528 19.29 67.79 -30.02
CA GLN A 528 19.74 69.10 -30.52
C GLN A 528 19.24 70.22 -29.59
N LYS A 529 20.11 71.22 -29.42
CA LYS A 529 19.80 72.42 -28.66
C LYS A 529 20.42 73.64 -29.31
N THR A 530 19.65 74.71 -29.44
CA THR A 530 20.14 75.99 -29.96
C THR A 530 20.49 76.91 -28.78
N ILE A 531 21.65 77.54 -28.85
CA ILE A 531 22.06 78.64 -27.98
C ILE A 531 22.33 79.88 -28.86
N THR A 532 22.16 81.05 -28.23
CA THR A 532 22.37 82.34 -28.89
C THR A 532 23.67 82.96 -28.40
N LEU A 533 24.57 83.30 -29.34
CA LEU A 533 25.73 84.13 -29.07
C LEU A 533 25.35 85.59 -29.34
N THR A 534 25.55 86.41 -28.33
CA THR A 534 25.30 87.86 -28.45
C THR A 534 26.62 88.61 -28.33
N PHE A 535 26.89 89.54 -29.23
CA PHE A 535 28.08 90.29 -29.24
C PHE A 535 27.80 91.74 -28.81
N LYS A 536 28.70 92.28 -27.93
CA LYS A 536 28.55 93.63 -27.41
C LYS A 536 29.90 94.35 -27.61
N ASP A 537 29.83 95.64 -27.91
CA ASP A 537 31.03 96.42 -28.07
C ASP A 537 31.85 96.53 -26.75
N THR A 538 33.10 96.54 -26.85
CA THR A 538 34.25 96.47 -25.95
C THR A 538 34.20 96.93 -24.49
N THR A 539 33.04 97.22 -23.99
CA THR A 539 32.90 97.67 -22.58
C THR A 539 32.68 96.53 -21.57
N ILE A 540 32.65 95.27 -22.07
CA ILE A 540 32.52 94.13 -21.17
C ILE A 540 33.92 93.64 -20.85
N LYS A 541 34.44 94.00 -19.67
CA LYS A 541 35.62 93.43 -19.11
C LYS A 541 35.36 92.02 -18.65
N ASP A 542 36.22 91.09 -19.09
CA ASP A 542 36.41 89.79 -18.50
C ASP A 542 35.25 88.78 -18.49
N SER A 543 34.42 88.76 -19.55
CA SER A 543 33.43 87.64 -19.78
C SER A 543 34.13 86.27 -19.82
N THR A 544 35.38 86.20 -20.36
CA THR A 544 36.15 84.96 -20.44
C THR A 544 36.55 84.40 -19.06
N GLU A 545 36.90 85.29 -18.12
CA GLU A 545 37.19 84.84 -16.74
C GLU A 545 35.98 84.27 -16.01
N SER A 546 34.85 84.92 -16.20
CA SER A 546 33.59 84.47 -15.66
C SER A 546 33.14 83.10 -16.24
N PHE A 547 33.29 82.93 -17.54
CA PHE A 547 32.99 81.64 -18.21
C PHE A 547 33.97 80.56 -17.76
N GLY A 548 35.26 80.88 -17.57
CA GLY A 548 36.22 79.95 -17.03
C GLY A 548 35.87 79.50 -15.62
N LYS A 549 35.38 80.43 -14.76
CA LYS A 549 34.91 80.12 -13.42
C LYS A 549 33.66 79.22 -13.45
N ILE A 550 32.70 79.52 -14.30
CA ILE A 550 31.49 78.69 -14.43
C ILE A 550 31.84 77.31 -14.92
N ARG A 551 32.71 77.16 -15.90
CA ARG A 551 33.19 75.87 -16.38
C ARG A 551 33.90 75.09 -15.26
N PHE A 552 34.79 75.72 -14.53
CA PHE A 552 35.51 75.07 -13.43
C PHE A 552 34.54 74.53 -12.36
N ILE A 553 33.52 75.30 -12.03
CA ILE A 553 32.47 74.88 -11.09
C ILE A 553 31.76 73.67 -11.63
N SER A 554 31.34 73.69 -12.90
CA SER A 554 30.58 72.56 -13.46
C SER A 554 31.45 71.30 -13.59
N GLU A 555 32.69 71.42 -14.04
CA GLU A 555 33.64 70.28 -14.10
C GLU A 555 33.94 69.70 -12.72
N LYS A 556 34.16 70.55 -11.71
CA LYS A 556 34.43 70.09 -10.36
C LYS A 556 33.26 69.30 -9.77
N TYR A 557 32.06 69.72 -9.94
CA TYR A 557 30.89 69.14 -9.30
C TYR A 557 30.21 68.07 -10.16
N TYR A 558 30.25 68.21 -11.48
CA TYR A 558 29.64 67.27 -12.43
C TYR A 558 30.50 66.03 -12.63
N GLY A 559 31.83 66.19 -12.73
CA GLY A 559 32.75 65.08 -12.94
C GLY A 559 32.88 64.12 -11.74
N LYS A 560 32.49 64.52 -10.56
CA LYS A 560 32.54 63.67 -9.36
C LYS A 560 31.34 62.69 -9.25
N ASN A 561 30.27 62.91 -10.02
CA ASN A 561 29.05 62.15 -9.91
C ASN A 561 28.81 61.20 -11.10
N LYS A 562 29.86 60.62 -11.68
CA LYS A 562 29.79 59.72 -12.82
C LYS A 562 28.90 58.50 -12.62
N ALA A 563 28.58 58.17 -11.39
CA ALA A 563 27.79 56.96 -11.10
C ALA A 563 26.36 57.28 -10.65
N GLY A 564 26.00 58.54 -10.41
CA GLY A 564 24.82 58.84 -9.65
C GLY A 564 23.70 59.57 -10.36
N GLY A 565 23.85 59.87 -11.62
CA GLY A 565 22.80 60.64 -12.33
C GLY A 565 22.52 62.03 -11.76
N LEU A 566 21.84 62.81 -12.51
CA LEU A 566 21.43 64.18 -12.20
C LEU A 566 20.57 64.38 -10.92
N MET A 567 20.23 63.34 -10.25
CA MET A 567 19.33 63.39 -9.07
C MET A 567 20.03 63.81 -7.75
N GLU A 568 21.35 63.79 -7.67
CA GLU A 568 22.08 64.27 -6.48
C GLU A 568 22.47 65.75 -6.56
N ASN A 569 21.94 66.48 -7.47
CA ASN A 569 22.19 67.92 -7.70
C ASN A 569 21.97 68.80 -6.47
N SER A 570 21.15 68.37 -5.51
CA SER A 570 20.88 69.13 -4.29
C SER A 570 22.09 69.27 -3.34
N ARG A 571 23.11 68.39 -3.46
CA ARG A 571 24.30 68.42 -2.57
C ARG A 571 25.26 69.55 -2.89
N TRP A 572 25.50 69.85 -4.15
CA TRP A 572 26.43 70.94 -4.52
C TRP A 572 25.76 72.32 -4.40
N LEU A 573 24.43 72.43 -4.49
CA LEU A 573 23.75 73.69 -4.16
C LEU A 573 23.98 74.13 -2.71
N ASN A 574 24.27 73.18 -1.86
CA ASN A 574 24.55 73.47 -0.42
C ASN A 574 26.07 73.46 -0.11
N ASP A 575 26.93 73.21 -1.13
CA ASP A 575 28.38 73.27 -0.94
C ASP A 575 28.87 74.73 -0.81
N PRO A 576 29.53 75.09 0.28
CA PRO A 576 29.98 76.46 0.51
C PRO A 576 30.98 76.96 -0.56
N GLU A 577 31.84 76.06 -1.07
CA GLU A 577 32.82 76.40 -2.10
C GLU A 577 32.11 76.66 -3.45
N PHE A 578 31.16 75.81 -3.86
CA PHE A 578 30.34 76.02 -5.03
C PHE A 578 29.61 77.35 -4.96
N ASN A 579 28.91 77.63 -3.87
CA ASN A 579 28.15 78.86 -3.67
C ASN A 579 29.08 80.11 -3.65
N SER A 580 30.31 79.98 -3.10
CA SER A 580 31.28 81.06 -3.14
C SER A 580 31.75 81.38 -4.57
N LEU A 581 32.08 80.32 -5.32
CA LEU A 581 32.54 80.46 -6.71
C LEU A 581 31.41 80.95 -7.63
N LEU A 582 30.19 80.46 -7.40
CA LEU A 582 29.01 80.91 -8.13
C LEU A 582 28.71 82.40 -7.90
N ARG A 583 28.79 82.83 -6.64
CA ARG A 583 28.64 84.25 -6.26
C ARG A 583 29.70 85.12 -6.86
N GLN A 584 30.96 84.67 -6.86
CA GLN A 584 32.05 85.40 -7.53
C GLN A 584 31.87 85.50 -9.04
N ALA A 585 31.34 84.43 -9.68
CA ALA A 585 31.02 84.43 -11.09
C ALA A 585 29.82 85.35 -11.47
N LEU A 586 28.80 85.44 -10.57
CA LEU A 586 27.61 86.23 -10.77
C LEU A 586 27.75 87.69 -10.30
N ALA A 587 28.82 88.04 -9.58
CA ALA A 587 29.04 89.40 -9.03
C ALA A 587 29.73 90.35 -10.04
N ILE A 588 29.75 90.01 -11.31
CA ILE A 588 30.35 90.76 -12.38
C ILE A 588 29.31 91.57 -13.13
#